data_9a7b0572f2e7baeeffc27ba339f9abce
#
_entry.id   9a7b0572f2e7baeeffc27ba339f9abce
#
_cell.length_a   1.000
_cell.length_b   1.000
_cell.length_c   1.000
_cell.angle_alpha   90.00
_cell.angle_beta   90.00
_cell.angle_gamma   90.00
#
_symmetry.space_group_name_H-M   'P 1'
#
loop_
_entity.id
_entity.type
_entity.pdbx_description
1 polymer ?
#
loop_
_entity_poly.entity_id
_entity_poly.type
_entity_poly.pdbx_seq_one_letter_code
_entity_poly.pdbx_strand_id
1 'polypeptide(L)'
;PKRDEKYLFLDEFSEVLADLAATYPQAVIGGDWNICHRAQDLKNNKSNEKKSGHLPEERAFMDHVFGSFPDELPQEKKGLGDYLGVIDYATKTDWSARVPGEDAVQWYDVARRLAPDADGPYTWWTYRGQAFNNDAGWRIDYQAATKSMLERAEKTWVEKAPTVEQRWSDHSPLLVQYR
;
A
#
# COMPACT_ATOMS: atom_id res chain seq x y z
N PRO A 1 -3.06 -12.41 -18.82
CA PRO A 1 -2.82 -11.20 -19.62
C PRO A 1 -2.74 -9.93 -18.77
N LYS A 2 -3.86 -9.48 -18.11
CA LYS A 2 -3.85 -8.23 -17.31
C LYS A 2 -2.94 -8.30 -16.07
N ARG A 3 -2.79 -9.46 -15.45
CA ARG A 3 -1.89 -9.64 -14.31
C ARG A 3 -0.43 -9.54 -14.74
N ASP A 4 -0.08 -10.13 -15.86
CA ASP A 4 1.28 -10.09 -16.40
C ASP A 4 1.67 -8.65 -16.79
N GLU A 5 0.74 -7.89 -17.38
CA GLU A 5 0.93 -6.46 -17.67
C GLU A 5 1.18 -5.66 -16.38
N LYS A 6 0.43 -5.94 -15.32
CA LYS A 6 0.64 -5.29 -14.02
C LYS A 6 2.05 -5.59 -13.47
N TYR A 7 2.50 -6.82 -13.56
CA TYR A 7 3.81 -7.20 -13.03
C TYR A 7 4.96 -6.59 -13.84
N LEU A 8 4.84 -6.53 -15.16
CA LEU A 8 5.78 -5.78 -15.99
C LEU A 8 5.82 -4.30 -15.62
N PHE A 9 4.66 -3.70 -15.37
CA PHE A 9 4.59 -2.33 -14.85
C PHE A 9 5.29 -2.18 -13.50
N LEU A 10 5.10 -3.12 -12.56
CA LEU A 10 5.76 -3.04 -11.26
C LEU A 10 7.29 -3.14 -11.38
N ASP A 11 7.80 -3.95 -12.30
CA ASP A 11 9.23 -4.03 -12.59
C ASP A 11 9.78 -2.67 -13.06
N GLU A 12 9.14 -2.05 -14.06
CA GLU A 12 9.51 -0.74 -14.58
C GLU A 12 9.33 0.37 -13.51
N PHE A 13 8.23 0.31 -12.76
CA PHE A 13 7.92 1.29 -11.73
C PHE A 13 8.94 1.27 -10.59
N SER A 14 9.45 0.11 -10.24
CA SER A 14 10.51 -0.02 -9.24
C SER A 14 11.78 0.75 -9.65
N GLU A 15 12.17 0.70 -10.92
CA GLU A 15 13.32 1.46 -11.45
C GLU A 15 13.04 2.97 -11.42
N VAL A 16 11.84 3.39 -11.81
CA VAL A 16 11.42 4.79 -11.75
C VAL A 16 11.45 5.31 -10.31
N LEU A 17 10.95 4.52 -9.35
CA LEU A 17 10.98 4.89 -7.94
C LEU A 17 12.41 5.08 -7.42
N ALA A 18 13.34 4.21 -7.80
CA ALA A 18 14.75 4.32 -7.42
C ALA A 18 15.38 5.59 -8.00
N ASP A 19 15.15 5.88 -9.27
CA ASP A 19 15.68 7.07 -9.95
C ASP A 19 15.11 8.36 -9.35
N LEU A 20 13.81 8.40 -9.04
CA LEU A 20 13.16 9.55 -8.43
C LEU A 20 13.72 9.82 -7.02
N ALA A 21 13.90 8.78 -6.21
CA ALA A 21 14.49 8.93 -4.87
C ALA A 21 15.94 9.43 -4.93
N ALA A 22 16.72 8.96 -5.89
CA ALA A 22 18.10 9.40 -6.09
C ALA A 22 18.19 10.86 -6.58
N THR A 23 17.20 11.30 -7.36
CA THR A 23 17.20 12.64 -7.99
C THR A 23 16.58 13.70 -7.09
N TYR A 24 15.48 13.35 -6.38
CA TYR A 24 14.65 14.29 -5.63
C TYR A 24 14.63 13.94 -4.15
N PRO A 25 15.44 14.56 -3.30
CA PRO A 25 15.48 14.27 -1.86
C PRO A 25 14.20 14.66 -1.12
N GLN A 26 13.38 15.53 -1.72
CA GLN A 26 12.07 15.94 -1.20
C GLN A 26 11.00 15.62 -2.25
N ALA A 27 10.42 14.44 -2.16
CA ALA A 27 9.42 13.99 -3.11
C ALA A 27 8.28 13.24 -2.41
N VAL A 28 7.09 13.40 -2.99
CA VAL A 28 5.88 12.63 -2.66
C VAL A 28 5.28 12.12 -3.95
N ILE A 29 4.97 10.83 -3.99
CA ILE A 29 4.25 10.20 -5.09
C ILE A 29 2.88 9.77 -4.56
N GLY A 30 1.82 10.39 -5.08
CA GLY A 30 0.45 10.06 -4.74
C GLY A 30 -0.27 9.30 -5.86
N GLY A 31 -1.14 8.37 -5.49
CA GLY A 31 -2.00 7.68 -6.46
C GLY A 31 -2.56 6.36 -5.99
N ASP A 32 -3.39 5.78 -6.85
CA ASP A 32 -3.91 4.42 -6.72
C ASP A 32 -2.85 3.41 -7.20
N TRP A 33 -2.33 2.63 -6.26
CA TRP A 33 -1.36 1.57 -6.55
C TRP A 33 -2.04 0.22 -6.75
N ASN A 34 -3.34 0.16 -6.47
CA ASN A 34 -4.16 -1.03 -6.65
C ASN A 34 -3.64 -2.27 -5.89
N ILE A 35 -2.99 -2.04 -4.74
CA ILE A 35 -2.41 -3.08 -3.88
C ILE A 35 -2.66 -2.70 -2.42
N CYS A 36 -3.24 -3.63 -1.65
CA CYS A 36 -3.20 -3.60 -0.19
C CYS A 36 -1.92 -4.27 0.29
N HIS A 37 -1.11 -3.56 1.06
CA HIS A 37 0.18 -4.04 1.53
C HIS A 37 0.06 -5.06 2.66
N ARG A 38 -0.65 -4.70 3.73
CA ARG A 38 -0.72 -5.49 4.97
C ARG A 38 -2.12 -6.05 5.23
N ALA A 39 -2.20 -7.02 6.14
CA ALA A 39 -3.48 -7.60 6.56
C ALA A 39 -4.46 -6.53 7.09
N GLN A 40 -3.95 -5.50 7.78
CA GLN A 40 -4.74 -4.38 8.29
C GLN A 40 -5.22 -3.39 7.23
N ASP A 41 -4.75 -3.52 5.99
CA ASP A 41 -5.10 -2.62 4.89
C ASP A 41 -6.42 -2.99 4.20
N LEU A 42 -7.03 -4.10 4.59
CA LEU A 42 -8.36 -4.47 4.10
C LEU A 42 -9.16 -5.22 5.16
N LYS A 43 -10.46 -4.98 5.18
CA LYS A 43 -11.37 -5.52 6.21
C LYS A 43 -11.40 -7.05 6.24
N ASN A 44 -11.42 -7.69 5.09
CA ASN A 44 -11.58 -9.13 4.94
C ASN A 44 -10.30 -9.78 4.39
N ASN A 45 -9.17 -9.58 5.08
CA ASN A 45 -7.85 -10.04 4.63
C ASN A 45 -7.85 -11.50 4.18
N LYS A 46 -8.18 -12.44 5.07
CA LYS A 46 -8.08 -13.89 4.80
C LYS A 46 -8.84 -14.36 3.54
N SER A 47 -10.01 -13.80 3.29
CA SER A 47 -10.81 -14.17 2.12
C SER A 47 -10.33 -13.51 0.81
N ASN A 48 -9.39 -12.59 0.90
CA ASN A 48 -8.87 -11.82 -0.24
C ASN A 48 -7.40 -12.09 -0.57
N GLU A 49 -6.71 -12.95 0.16
CA GLU A 49 -5.28 -13.28 -0.03
C GLU A 49 -4.93 -13.82 -1.44
N LYS A 50 -5.92 -14.36 -2.14
CA LYS A 50 -5.78 -14.89 -3.50
C LYS A 50 -6.40 -13.99 -4.57
N LYS A 51 -6.76 -12.76 -4.22
CA LYS A 51 -7.36 -11.81 -5.15
C LYS A 51 -6.36 -10.76 -5.60
N SER A 52 -6.48 -10.35 -6.85
CA SER A 52 -5.70 -9.22 -7.38
C SER A 52 -5.90 -7.97 -6.51
N GLY A 53 -4.82 -7.28 -6.23
CA GLY A 53 -4.75 -6.19 -5.26
C GLY A 53 -4.30 -6.64 -3.87
N HIS A 54 -4.23 -7.96 -3.60
CA HIS A 54 -3.70 -8.49 -2.33
C HIS A 54 -3.00 -9.84 -2.51
N LEU A 55 -2.51 -10.10 -3.71
CA LEU A 55 -1.73 -11.29 -3.99
C LEU A 55 -0.37 -11.25 -3.26
N PRO A 56 0.20 -12.40 -2.91
CA PRO A 56 1.49 -12.46 -2.25
C PRO A 56 2.60 -11.68 -2.97
N GLU A 57 2.72 -11.83 -4.28
CA GLU A 57 3.73 -11.12 -5.09
C GLU A 57 3.52 -9.62 -5.14
N GLU A 58 2.27 -9.15 -5.11
CA GLU A 58 1.95 -7.73 -5.03
C GLU A 58 2.37 -7.15 -3.67
N ARG A 59 2.11 -7.89 -2.59
CA ARG A 59 2.53 -7.50 -1.24
C ARG A 59 4.06 -7.52 -1.10
N ALA A 60 4.73 -8.49 -1.72
CA ALA A 60 6.20 -8.54 -1.75
C ALA A 60 6.81 -7.34 -2.48
N PHE A 61 6.18 -6.86 -3.56
CA PHE A 61 6.56 -5.60 -4.21
C PHE A 61 6.43 -4.41 -3.24
N MET A 62 5.36 -4.32 -2.48
CA MET A 62 5.19 -3.26 -1.49
C MET A 62 6.25 -3.33 -0.37
N ASP A 63 6.64 -4.54 0.05
CA ASP A 63 7.76 -4.72 0.98
C ASP A 63 9.09 -4.26 0.38
N HIS A 64 9.31 -4.49 -0.91
CA HIS A 64 10.49 -3.98 -1.61
C HIS A 64 10.52 -2.44 -1.61
N VAL A 65 9.38 -1.79 -1.81
CA VAL A 65 9.30 -0.32 -1.86
C VAL A 65 9.40 0.32 -0.47
N PHE A 66 8.61 -0.17 0.49
CA PHE A 66 8.45 0.44 1.81
C PHE A 66 9.26 -0.20 2.92
N GLY A 67 9.95 -1.29 2.63
CA GLY A 67 10.74 -2.03 3.61
C GLY A 67 9.90 -2.86 4.59
N SER A 68 10.59 -3.39 5.58
CA SER A 68 9.97 -4.14 6.66
C SER A 68 9.04 -3.26 7.48
N PHE A 69 7.98 -3.86 7.95
CA PHE A 69 7.06 -3.17 8.85
C PHE A 69 7.68 -3.02 10.25
N PRO A 70 7.32 -1.98 11.02
CA PRO A 70 7.77 -1.84 12.40
C PRO A 70 7.51 -3.10 13.22
N ASP A 71 8.49 -3.52 14.01
CA ASP A 71 8.40 -4.75 14.81
C ASP A 71 7.40 -4.66 15.95
N GLU A 72 7.01 -3.45 16.34
CA GLU A 72 6.02 -3.18 17.38
C GLU A 72 4.61 -3.63 17.03
N LEU A 73 4.30 -3.81 15.73
CA LEU A 73 2.98 -4.26 15.32
C LEU A 73 2.78 -5.77 15.61
N PRO A 74 1.59 -6.15 16.09
CA PRO A 74 1.22 -7.55 16.19
C PRO A 74 1.41 -8.29 14.87
N GLN A 75 1.91 -9.53 14.93
CA GLN A 75 2.24 -10.32 13.75
C GLN A 75 1.04 -10.55 12.81
N GLU A 76 -0.14 -10.72 13.37
CA GLU A 76 -1.39 -10.88 12.62
C GLU A 76 -1.76 -9.63 11.79
N LYS A 77 -1.30 -8.46 12.19
CA LYS A 77 -1.50 -7.21 11.44
C LYS A 77 -0.45 -6.99 10.36
N LYS A 78 0.74 -7.52 10.55
CA LYS A 78 1.82 -7.40 9.56
C LYS A 78 1.51 -8.18 8.29
N GLY A 79 0.89 -9.34 8.42
CA GLY A 79 0.69 -10.26 7.28
C GLY A 79 1.99 -10.74 6.67
N LEU A 80 3.10 -10.64 7.42
CA LEU A 80 4.41 -11.13 7.00
C LEU A 80 4.48 -12.65 7.14
N GLY A 81 5.16 -13.30 6.22
CA GLY A 81 5.44 -14.71 6.27
C GLY A 81 4.40 -15.60 5.59
N ASP A 82 3.14 -15.15 5.50
CA ASP A 82 2.08 -15.94 4.86
C ASP A 82 2.29 -16.10 3.35
N TYR A 83 3.15 -15.27 2.77
CA TYR A 83 3.41 -15.23 1.35
C TYR A 83 4.90 -15.28 0.96
N LEU A 84 5.79 -15.05 1.89
CA LEU A 84 7.23 -15.09 1.60
C LEU A 84 7.67 -16.51 1.22
N GLY A 85 8.26 -16.65 0.04
CA GLY A 85 8.75 -17.92 -0.47
C GLY A 85 7.71 -18.89 -1.01
N VAL A 86 6.44 -18.50 -1.10
CA VAL A 86 5.32 -19.32 -1.60
C VAL A 86 4.90 -18.93 -3.01
N ILE A 87 5.69 -18.08 -3.68
CA ILE A 87 5.22 -17.37 -4.86
C ILE A 87 5.87 -17.88 -6.12
N ASP A 88 5.02 -18.24 -7.08
CA ASP A 88 5.40 -18.39 -8.48
C ASP A 88 5.09 -17.06 -9.18
N TYR A 89 6.13 -16.24 -9.31
CA TYR A 89 5.98 -14.92 -9.93
C TYR A 89 5.75 -15.04 -11.43
N ALA A 90 4.72 -14.38 -11.92
CA ALA A 90 4.52 -14.21 -13.36
C ALA A 90 5.58 -13.29 -13.99
N THR A 91 6.34 -12.55 -13.18
CA THR A 91 7.48 -11.73 -13.59
C THR A 91 8.80 -12.45 -13.30
N LYS A 92 9.89 -11.93 -13.86
CA LYS A 92 11.25 -12.43 -13.61
C LYS A 92 11.84 -11.92 -12.29
N THR A 93 11.13 -11.02 -11.59
CA THR A 93 11.62 -10.38 -10.38
C THR A 93 11.07 -11.05 -9.14
N ASP A 94 11.94 -11.58 -8.31
CA ASP A 94 11.60 -12.02 -6.96
C ASP A 94 11.69 -10.85 -5.98
N TRP A 95 10.57 -10.21 -5.73
CA TRP A 95 10.48 -9.07 -4.82
C TRP A 95 10.78 -9.45 -3.38
N SER A 96 10.44 -10.66 -2.95
CA SER A 96 10.68 -11.12 -1.58
C SER A 96 12.17 -11.18 -1.23
N ALA A 97 13.02 -11.42 -2.23
CA ALA A 97 14.47 -11.41 -2.09
C ALA A 97 15.08 -10.00 -2.09
N ARG A 98 14.28 -8.96 -2.34
CA ARG A 98 14.74 -7.56 -2.51
C ARG A 98 14.17 -6.62 -1.46
N VAL A 99 13.73 -7.11 -0.32
CA VAL A 99 13.24 -6.26 0.77
C VAL A 99 14.42 -5.51 1.39
N PRO A 100 14.44 -4.17 1.37
CA PRO A 100 15.52 -3.40 1.93
C PRO A 100 15.50 -3.46 3.47
N GLY A 101 16.67 -3.39 4.09
CA GLY A 101 16.77 -3.07 5.52
C GLY A 101 16.26 -1.65 5.78
N GLU A 102 15.93 -1.34 7.03
CA GLU A 102 15.32 -0.06 7.41
C GLU A 102 16.15 1.16 6.95
N ASP A 103 17.47 1.09 7.07
CA ASP A 103 18.38 2.17 6.66
C ASP A 103 18.50 2.34 5.13
N ALA A 104 18.06 1.35 4.35
CA ALA A 104 18.11 1.37 2.90
C ALA A 104 16.76 1.73 2.25
N VAL A 105 15.71 1.92 3.04
CA VAL A 105 14.40 2.34 2.54
C VAL A 105 14.47 3.75 1.98
N GLN A 106 13.97 3.93 0.76
CA GLN A 106 13.95 5.22 0.06
C GLN A 106 12.56 5.87 0.08
N TRP A 107 11.51 5.06 0.15
CA TRP A 107 10.12 5.51 0.16
C TRP A 107 9.40 5.02 1.40
N TYR A 108 8.52 5.86 1.92
CA TYR A 108 7.76 5.61 3.15
C TYR A 108 6.27 5.76 2.87
N ASP A 109 5.49 4.81 3.32
CA ASP A 109 4.03 4.88 3.34
C ASP A 109 3.59 5.86 4.44
N VAL A 110 3.32 7.11 4.05
CA VAL A 110 3.05 8.19 5.00
C VAL A 110 1.85 7.87 5.89
N ALA A 111 0.75 7.41 5.31
CA ALA A 111 -0.45 7.11 6.08
C ALA A 111 -0.20 6.02 7.13
N ARG A 112 0.52 4.97 6.75
CA ARG A 112 0.85 3.89 7.68
C ARG A 112 1.85 4.32 8.76
N ARG A 113 2.83 5.15 8.41
CA ARG A 113 3.80 5.68 9.37
C ARG A 113 3.16 6.60 10.41
N LEU A 114 2.14 7.36 10.04
CA LEU A 114 1.39 8.23 10.95
C LEU A 114 0.31 7.49 11.77
N ALA A 115 -0.15 6.33 11.30
CA ALA A 115 -1.17 5.52 11.96
C ALA A 115 -0.80 4.02 11.91
N PRO A 116 0.30 3.61 12.60
CA PRO A 116 0.85 2.26 12.48
C PRO A 116 -0.12 1.16 12.96
N ASP A 117 -0.91 1.43 13.99
CA ASP A 117 -1.81 0.45 14.60
C ASP A 117 -3.23 0.44 14.03
N ALA A 118 -3.56 1.40 13.16
CA ALA A 118 -4.90 1.54 12.64
C ALA A 118 -5.24 0.45 11.62
N ASP A 119 -6.45 -0.10 11.68
CA ASP A 119 -7.01 -0.84 10.57
C ASP A 119 -7.43 0.16 9.48
N GLY A 120 -7.00 -0.07 8.25
CA GLY A 120 -7.10 0.95 7.19
C GLY A 120 -6.00 2.02 7.34
N PRO A 121 -6.36 3.34 7.24
CA PRO A 121 -7.65 3.85 6.77
C PRO A 121 -7.95 3.43 5.34
N TYR A 122 -9.14 2.88 5.10
CA TYR A 122 -9.52 2.42 3.76
C TYR A 122 -9.75 3.61 2.83
N THR A 123 -9.40 3.40 1.56
CA THR A 123 -9.54 4.41 0.51
C THR A 123 -10.47 3.99 -0.61
N TRP A 124 -10.85 2.73 -0.68
CA TRP A 124 -11.69 2.16 -1.72
C TRP A 124 -12.73 1.20 -1.16
N TRP A 125 -13.96 1.25 -1.69
CA TRP A 125 -15.06 0.35 -1.37
C TRP A 125 -15.82 -0.02 -2.65
N THR A 126 -15.86 -1.31 -2.97
CA THR A 126 -16.61 -1.77 -4.15
C THR A 126 -18.05 -1.25 -4.15
N TYR A 127 -18.58 -1.02 -5.36
CA TYR A 127 -20.01 -0.71 -5.53
C TYR A 127 -20.94 -1.89 -5.23
N ARG A 128 -20.40 -3.11 -5.08
CA ARG A 128 -21.19 -4.33 -4.88
C ARG A 128 -21.57 -4.50 -3.41
N GLY A 129 -22.84 -4.91 -3.21
CA GLY A 129 -23.34 -5.23 -1.88
C GLY A 129 -23.34 -4.03 -0.93
N GLN A 130 -23.05 -4.27 0.34
CA GLN A 130 -23.05 -3.26 1.41
C GLN A 130 -21.62 -2.88 1.85
N ALA A 131 -20.64 -3.00 0.97
CA ALA A 131 -19.23 -2.80 1.33
C ALA A 131 -18.98 -1.42 1.96
N PHE A 132 -19.53 -0.36 1.38
CA PHE A 132 -19.38 1.01 1.89
C PHE A 132 -20.04 1.19 3.27
N ASN A 133 -21.27 0.72 3.45
CA ASN A 133 -22.01 0.86 4.71
C ASN A 133 -21.42 0.00 5.84
N ASN A 134 -20.88 -1.18 5.52
CA ASN A 134 -20.22 -2.08 6.46
C ASN A 134 -18.73 -1.76 6.67
N ASP A 135 -18.24 -0.69 6.04
CA ASP A 135 -16.83 -0.30 6.02
C ASP A 135 -15.89 -1.47 5.63
N ALA A 136 -16.34 -2.28 4.68
CA ALA A 136 -15.54 -3.38 4.12
C ALA A 136 -14.64 -2.85 2.98
N GLY A 137 -13.73 -1.97 3.35
CA GLY A 137 -12.86 -1.26 2.43
C GLY A 137 -11.48 -1.87 2.26
N TRP A 138 -10.75 -1.29 1.32
CA TRP A 138 -9.37 -1.57 0.97
C TRP A 138 -8.56 -0.27 0.98
N ARG A 139 -7.35 -0.31 1.47
CA ARG A 139 -6.39 0.81 1.37
C ARG A 139 -5.45 0.53 0.20
N ILE A 140 -5.71 1.17 -0.92
CA ILE A 140 -4.98 0.99 -2.18
C ILE A 140 -4.43 2.28 -2.76
N ASP A 141 -4.81 3.42 -2.18
CA ASP A 141 -4.26 4.74 -2.51
C ASP A 141 -3.19 5.11 -1.50
N TYR A 142 -2.08 5.63 -1.98
CA TYR A 142 -0.90 5.93 -1.17
C TYR A 142 -0.38 7.33 -1.44
N GLN A 143 0.27 7.89 -0.43
CA GLN A 143 1.29 8.91 -0.59
C GLN A 143 2.61 8.30 -0.13
N ALA A 144 3.45 7.94 -1.09
CA ALA A 144 4.80 7.48 -0.85
C ALA A 144 5.72 8.69 -0.78
N ALA A 145 6.43 8.87 0.32
CA ALA A 145 7.27 10.02 0.56
C ALA A 145 8.74 9.61 0.79
N THR A 146 9.66 10.47 0.38
CA THR A 146 11.05 10.39 0.83
C THR A 146 11.14 10.71 2.34
N LYS A 147 12.23 10.32 2.99
CA LYS A 147 12.41 10.51 4.44
C LYS A 147 12.19 11.95 4.88
N SER A 148 12.77 12.92 4.15
CA SER A 148 12.61 14.34 4.48
C SER A 148 11.18 14.85 4.36
N MET A 149 10.36 14.28 3.48
CA MET A 149 8.95 14.60 3.37
C MET A 149 8.12 13.87 4.43
N LEU A 150 8.45 12.62 4.77
CA LEU A 150 7.83 11.92 5.89
C LEU A 150 8.00 12.71 7.20
N GLU A 151 9.19 13.26 7.46
CA GLU A 151 9.48 14.07 8.65
C GLU A 151 8.67 15.37 8.73
N ARG A 152 8.10 15.81 7.62
CA ARG A 152 7.19 16.96 7.55
C ARG A 152 5.72 16.58 7.67
N ALA A 153 5.38 15.31 7.51
CA ALA A 153 4.01 14.87 7.59
C ALA A 153 3.51 14.90 9.04
N GLU A 154 2.41 15.58 9.28
CA GLU A 154 1.87 15.80 10.62
C GLU A 154 0.56 15.06 10.86
N LYS A 155 -0.27 14.93 9.84
CA LYS A 155 -1.60 14.35 9.94
C LYS A 155 -2.02 13.68 8.63
N THR A 156 -2.75 12.58 8.76
CA THR A 156 -3.38 11.88 7.64
C THR A 156 -4.83 11.52 7.96
N TRP A 157 -5.67 11.53 6.94
CA TRP A 157 -7.06 11.06 7.04
C TRP A 157 -7.60 10.73 5.64
N VAL A 158 -8.73 10.06 5.61
CA VAL A 158 -9.48 9.77 4.38
C VAL A 158 -10.81 10.52 4.44
N GLU A 159 -11.11 11.31 3.41
CA GLU A 159 -12.38 12.02 3.25
C GLU A 159 -13.47 11.07 2.71
N LYS A 160 -13.88 10.14 3.55
CA LYS A 160 -14.98 9.23 3.21
C LYS A 160 -16.30 9.98 3.20
N ALA A 161 -17.09 9.83 2.13
CA ALA A 161 -18.44 10.41 2.06
C ALA A 161 -19.32 9.89 3.22
N PRO A 162 -20.22 10.72 3.76
CA PRO A 162 -21.08 10.33 4.87
C PRO A 162 -22.00 9.15 4.54
N THR A 163 -22.47 9.06 3.30
CA THR A 163 -23.36 8.00 2.83
C THR A 163 -22.96 7.50 1.45
N VAL A 164 -23.43 6.32 1.07
CA VAL A 164 -23.16 5.71 -0.24
C VAL A 164 -23.70 6.56 -1.39
N GLU A 165 -24.80 7.27 -1.17
CA GLU A 165 -25.46 8.12 -2.18
C GLU A 165 -24.66 9.40 -2.46
N GLN A 166 -23.86 9.85 -1.49
CA GLN A 166 -23.07 11.07 -1.59
C GLN A 166 -21.65 10.84 -2.10
N ARG A 167 -21.23 9.60 -2.27
CA ARG A 167 -19.90 9.31 -2.81
C ARG A 167 -19.84 9.60 -4.32
N TRP A 168 -18.77 10.24 -4.74
CA TRP A 168 -18.54 10.53 -6.16
C TRP A 168 -17.84 9.39 -6.89
N SER A 169 -17.15 8.53 -6.14
CA SER A 169 -16.33 7.45 -6.65
C SER A 169 -16.39 6.27 -5.68
N ASP A 170 -15.90 5.12 -6.09
CA ASP A 170 -15.57 4.00 -5.20
C ASP A 170 -14.30 4.24 -4.40
N HIS A 171 -13.51 5.27 -4.74
CA HIS A 171 -12.42 5.79 -3.92
C HIS A 171 -12.86 7.00 -3.08
N SER A 172 -12.11 7.22 -1.99
CA SER A 172 -12.16 8.45 -1.21
C SER A 172 -10.76 9.06 -1.11
N PRO A 173 -10.64 10.39 -1.15
CA PRO A 173 -9.33 11.04 -1.12
C PRO A 173 -8.55 10.71 0.15
N LEU A 174 -7.29 10.32 -0.02
CA LEU A 174 -6.31 10.27 1.05
C LEU A 174 -5.61 11.62 1.16
N LEU A 175 -5.71 12.24 2.33
CA LEU A 175 -5.12 13.53 2.60
C LEU A 175 -3.96 13.39 3.59
N VAL A 176 -2.93 14.19 3.38
CA VAL A 176 -1.81 14.35 4.30
C VAL A 176 -1.51 15.83 4.45
N GLN A 177 -1.38 16.27 5.68
CA GLN A 177 -0.90 17.60 6.01
C GLN A 177 0.60 17.58 6.23
N TYR A 178 1.32 18.41 5.50
CA TYR A 178 2.76 18.63 5.65
C TYR A 178 3.02 20.05 6.16
N ARG A 179 4.03 20.22 7.03
CA ARG A 179 4.53 21.52 7.48
C ARG A 179 5.58 22.09 6.53
#